data_ba2bd211cdbe517abf42aec6c9a8ee2c
#
_entry.id   ba2bd211cdbe517abf42aec6c9a8ee2c
#
_cell.length_a   1.000
_cell.length_b   1.000
_cell.length_c   1.000
_cell.angle_alpha   90.00
_cell.angle_beta   90.00
_cell.angle_gamma   90.00
#
_symmetry.space_group_name_H-M   'P 1'
#
loop_
_entity.id
_entity.type
_entity.pdbx_description
1 polymer ?
#
loop_
_entity_poly.entity_id
_entity_poly.type
_entity_poly.pdbx_seq_one_letter_code
_entity_poly.pdbx_strand_id
1 'polypeptide(L)'
;MPRFYRIGELARLYGVSPDLLRYYEEQDLLRPQRTENGYRAYSIEDVWRLNVIRDLRTLDVPVETIRAYLQDHSAATTRQLLHDELELLDARIRRLQALRRTVCQRMDSCQRAYSLPLDTCFVQKFPARRCHALH
;
A
#
# COMPACT_ATOMS: atom_id res chain seq x y z
N MET A 1 37.02 1.77 -0.01
CA MET A 1 36.56 1.53 -1.39
C MET A 1 35.02 1.57 -1.39
N PRO A 2 34.40 2.43 -2.15
CA PRO A 2 32.96 2.42 -2.29
C PRO A 2 32.53 1.09 -2.93
N ARG A 3 31.59 0.38 -2.30
CA ARG A 3 31.05 -0.86 -2.82
C ARG A 3 29.93 -0.52 -3.80
N PHE A 4 30.07 -1.02 -5.03
CA PHE A 4 29.02 -0.93 -6.04
C PHE A 4 28.41 -2.30 -6.29
N TYR A 5 27.11 -2.30 -6.54
CA TYR A 5 26.34 -3.49 -6.86
C TYR A 5 25.92 -3.48 -8.33
N ARG A 6 26.00 -4.63 -8.99
CA ARG A 6 25.40 -4.80 -10.32
C ARG A 6 23.88 -4.99 -10.20
N ILE A 7 23.16 -4.68 -11.27
CA ILE A 7 21.68 -4.81 -11.28
C ILE A 7 21.22 -6.20 -10.87
N GLY A 8 21.86 -7.27 -11.34
CA GLY A 8 21.51 -8.65 -10.99
C GLY A 8 21.80 -9.01 -9.52
N GLU A 9 22.84 -8.41 -8.91
CA GLU A 9 23.14 -8.58 -7.49
C GLU A 9 22.09 -7.90 -6.63
N LEU A 10 21.75 -6.65 -6.97
CA LEU A 10 20.75 -5.86 -6.26
C LEU A 10 19.37 -6.49 -6.38
N ALA A 11 18.99 -6.94 -7.57
CA ALA A 11 17.73 -7.62 -7.84
C ALA A 11 17.58 -8.89 -6.97
N ARG A 12 18.63 -9.71 -6.87
CA ARG A 12 18.64 -10.90 -6.00
C ARG A 12 18.57 -10.56 -4.52
N LEU A 13 19.31 -9.53 -4.08
CA LEU A 13 19.36 -9.11 -2.68
C LEU A 13 17.98 -8.65 -2.19
N TYR A 14 17.22 -7.97 -3.04
CA TYR A 14 15.90 -7.43 -2.71
C TYR A 14 14.72 -8.29 -3.15
N GLY A 15 14.98 -9.39 -3.86
CA GLY A 15 13.92 -10.26 -4.39
C GLY A 15 13.01 -9.57 -5.40
N VAL A 16 13.58 -8.65 -6.19
CA VAL A 16 12.86 -7.88 -7.21
C VAL A 16 13.39 -8.17 -8.60
N SER A 17 12.59 -7.87 -9.64
CA SER A 17 13.06 -8.02 -11.01
C SER A 17 14.04 -6.91 -11.40
N PRO A 18 15.01 -7.16 -12.29
CA PRO A 18 15.85 -6.12 -12.87
C PRO A 18 15.03 -5.03 -13.58
N ASP A 19 13.88 -5.37 -14.15
CA ASP A 19 13.00 -4.42 -14.83
C ASP A 19 12.37 -3.41 -13.86
N LEU A 20 12.04 -3.84 -12.63
CA LEU A 20 11.57 -2.92 -11.59
C LEU A 20 12.67 -1.91 -11.21
N LEU A 21 13.92 -2.34 -11.13
CA LEU A 21 15.04 -1.43 -10.86
C LEU A 21 15.26 -0.42 -11.99
N ARG A 22 15.11 -0.85 -13.27
CA ARG A 22 15.14 0.03 -14.42
C ARG A 22 13.99 1.04 -14.40
N TYR A 23 12.79 0.58 -14.06
CA TYR A 23 11.63 1.45 -13.89
C TYR A 23 11.87 2.52 -12.80
N TYR A 24 12.46 2.15 -11.67
CA TYR A 24 12.81 3.12 -10.62
C TYR A 24 13.90 4.11 -11.07
N GLU A 25 14.85 3.69 -11.92
CA GLU A 25 15.81 4.61 -12.56
C GLU A 25 15.08 5.60 -13.50
N GLU A 26 14.18 5.12 -14.36
CA GLU A 26 13.37 5.96 -15.26
C GLU A 26 12.48 6.96 -14.49
N GLN A 27 12.03 6.59 -13.31
CA GLN A 27 11.24 7.45 -12.42
C GLN A 27 12.10 8.38 -11.55
N ASP A 28 13.42 8.43 -11.76
CA ASP A 28 14.37 9.22 -10.97
C ASP A 28 14.38 8.89 -9.46
N LEU A 29 14.00 7.67 -9.12
CA LEU A 29 14.07 7.16 -7.74
C LEU A 29 15.45 6.59 -7.42
N LEU A 30 16.10 5.94 -8.39
CA LEU A 30 17.46 5.41 -8.32
C LEU A 30 18.34 6.15 -9.32
N ARG A 31 19.61 6.33 -8.97
CA ARG A 31 20.58 7.07 -9.78
C ARG A 31 21.90 6.31 -9.92
N PRO A 32 21.87 5.09 -10.54
CA PRO A 32 23.09 4.32 -10.70
C PRO A 32 24.11 5.05 -11.58
N GLN A 33 25.36 4.89 -11.23
CA GLN A 33 26.45 5.34 -12.07
C GLN A 33 26.64 4.39 -13.25
N ARG A 34 27.30 4.84 -14.31
CA ARG A 34 27.75 4.00 -15.41
C ARG A 34 29.22 3.71 -15.25
N THR A 35 29.58 2.42 -15.34
CA THR A 35 30.99 2.01 -15.43
C THR A 35 31.58 2.39 -16.80
N GLU A 36 32.89 2.34 -16.94
CA GLU A 36 33.59 2.56 -18.23
C GLU A 36 33.03 1.67 -19.35
N ASN A 37 32.56 0.46 -19.00
CA ASN A 37 31.94 -0.47 -19.94
C ASN A 37 30.42 -0.27 -20.11
N GLY A 38 29.85 0.83 -19.61
CA GLY A 38 28.44 1.20 -19.76
C GLY A 38 27.46 0.44 -18.85
N TYR A 39 27.93 -0.43 -17.96
CA TYR A 39 27.07 -1.17 -17.04
C TYR A 39 26.59 -0.29 -15.88
N ARG A 40 25.40 -0.58 -15.37
CA ARG A 40 24.84 0.07 -14.17
C ARG A 40 25.60 -0.37 -12.91
N ALA A 41 26.03 0.60 -12.12
CA ALA A 41 26.70 0.42 -10.84
C ALA A 41 25.91 1.17 -9.76
N TYR A 42 25.24 0.44 -8.91
CA TYR A 42 24.42 0.98 -7.81
C TYR A 42 25.28 1.21 -6.58
N SER A 43 25.23 2.43 -6.04
CA SER A 43 25.96 2.80 -4.83
C SER A 43 25.24 2.40 -3.56
N ILE A 44 25.87 2.61 -2.41
CA ILE A 44 25.23 2.43 -1.09
C ILE A 44 24.06 3.39 -0.90
N GLU A 45 24.10 4.57 -1.53
CA GLU A 45 23.00 5.52 -1.52
C GLU A 45 21.80 4.99 -2.29
N ASP A 46 22.01 4.33 -3.44
CA ASP A 46 20.92 3.66 -4.17
C ASP A 46 20.32 2.51 -3.36
N VAL A 47 21.14 1.79 -2.60
CA VAL A 47 20.67 0.74 -1.66
C VAL A 47 19.77 1.36 -0.57
N TRP A 48 20.18 2.48 0.03
CA TRP A 48 19.36 3.21 0.99
C TRP A 48 18.04 3.69 0.37
N ARG A 49 18.10 4.32 -0.81
CA ARG A 49 16.91 4.75 -1.57
C ARG A 49 15.96 3.58 -1.83
N LEU A 50 16.49 2.44 -2.24
CA LEU A 50 15.68 1.25 -2.51
C LEU A 50 14.99 0.70 -1.25
N ASN A 51 15.64 0.76 -0.08
CA ASN A 51 15.00 0.43 1.19
C ASN A 51 13.81 1.36 1.48
N VAL A 52 14.01 2.68 1.35
CA VAL A 52 12.95 3.67 1.54
C VAL A 52 11.78 3.46 0.57
N ILE A 53 12.10 3.26 -0.72
CA ILE A 53 11.09 2.98 -1.75
C ILE A 53 10.27 1.75 -1.38
N ARG A 54 10.92 0.65 -1.00
CA ARG A 54 10.25 -0.58 -0.61
C ARG A 54 9.31 -0.37 0.58
N ASP A 55 9.78 0.30 1.62
CA ASP A 55 9.01 0.53 2.84
C ASP A 55 7.78 1.42 2.55
N LEU A 56 7.95 2.50 1.80
CA LEU A 56 6.86 3.39 1.42
C LEU A 56 5.87 2.72 0.43
N ARG A 57 6.37 1.88 -0.49
CA ARG A 57 5.49 1.10 -1.37
C ARG A 57 4.67 0.07 -0.63
N THR A 58 5.18 -0.48 0.48
CA THR A 58 4.40 -1.35 1.37
C THR A 58 3.21 -0.62 2.02
N LEU A 59 3.34 0.70 2.19
CA LEU A 59 2.26 1.58 2.66
C LEU A 59 1.37 2.10 1.52
N ASP A 60 1.57 1.62 0.28
CA ASP A 60 0.87 2.07 -0.94
C ASP A 60 1.12 3.55 -1.30
N VAL A 61 2.22 4.15 -0.83
CA VAL A 61 2.59 5.52 -1.18
C VAL A 61 2.85 5.62 -2.69
N PRO A 62 2.27 6.60 -3.40
CA PRO A 62 2.51 6.80 -4.83
C PRO A 62 3.97 7.11 -5.15
N VAL A 63 4.44 6.70 -6.33
CA VAL A 63 5.81 6.89 -6.81
C VAL A 63 6.20 8.37 -6.83
N GLU A 64 5.29 9.25 -7.20
CA GLU A 64 5.48 10.71 -7.24
C GLU A 64 5.78 11.27 -5.84
N THR A 65 5.05 10.81 -4.83
CA THR A 65 5.25 11.20 -3.42
C THR A 65 6.60 10.69 -2.90
N ILE A 66 6.97 9.45 -3.25
CA ILE A 66 8.27 8.88 -2.89
C ILE A 66 9.41 9.68 -3.55
N ARG A 67 9.26 10.07 -4.81
CA ARG A 67 10.24 10.90 -5.52
C ARG A 67 10.44 12.23 -4.83
N ALA A 68 9.37 12.94 -4.49
CA ALA A 68 9.43 14.21 -3.77
C ALA A 68 10.14 14.05 -2.41
N TYR A 69 9.81 12.99 -1.67
CA TYR A 69 10.45 12.66 -0.40
C TYR A 69 11.95 12.39 -0.53
N LEU A 70 12.40 11.65 -1.55
CA LEU A 70 13.81 11.34 -1.78
C LEU A 70 14.63 12.56 -2.18
N GLN A 71 13.98 13.62 -2.70
CA GLN A 71 14.63 14.90 -3.03
C GLN A 71 14.77 15.80 -1.80
N ASP A 72 13.81 15.81 -0.92
CA ASP A 72 13.81 16.56 0.34
C ASP A 72 13.34 15.69 1.50
N HIS A 73 14.26 14.95 2.09
CA HIS A 73 14.03 14.05 3.22
C HIS A 73 14.43 14.66 4.57
N SER A 74 14.05 15.91 4.79
CA SER A 74 14.20 16.56 6.10
C SER A 74 13.34 15.85 7.17
N ALA A 75 13.67 16.05 8.45
CA ALA A 75 12.88 15.48 9.55
C ALA A 75 11.43 15.98 9.54
N ALA A 76 11.18 17.21 9.09
CA ALA A 76 9.84 17.76 8.97
C ALA A 76 9.05 17.08 7.84
N THR A 77 9.65 16.93 6.66
CA THR A 77 9.06 16.25 5.50
C THR A 77 8.77 14.79 5.81
N THR A 78 9.68 14.09 6.48
CA THR A 78 9.50 12.71 6.92
C THR A 78 8.30 12.58 7.86
N ARG A 79 8.20 13.46 8.85
CA ARG A 79 7.10 13.45 9.82
C ARG A 79 5.76 13.69 9.14
N GLN A 80 5.68 14.66 8.23
CA GLN A 80 4.45 14.97 7.50
C GLN A 80 4.03 13.78 6.64
N LEU A 81 4.93 13.19 5.87
CA LEU A 81 4.65 12.02 5.04
C LEU A 81 4.07 10.87 5.88
N LEU A 82 4.74 10.53 6.99
CA LEU A 82 4.27 9.43 7.84
C LEU A 82 2.93 9.73 8.52
N HIS A 83 2.67 11.00 8.85
CA HIS A 83 1.39 11.43 9.40
C HIS A 83 0.26 11.25 8.37
N ASP A 84 0.46 11.73 7.16
CA ASP A 84 -0.52 11.62 6.07
C ASP A 84 -0.83 10.15 5.74
N GLU A 85 0.20 9.30 5.72
CA GLU A 85 0.03 7.86 5.49
C GLU A 85 -0.73 7.18 6.64
N LEU A 86 -0.50 7.60 7.88
CA LEU A 86 -1.23 7.10 9.03
C LEU A 86 -2.73 7.43 8.94
N GLU A 87 -3.08 8.66 8.55
CA GLU A 87 -4.46 9.06 8.34
C GLU A 87 -5.15 8.24 7.24
N LEU A 88 -4.46 7.97 6.13
CA LEU A 88 -4.96 7.12 5.05
C LEU A 88 -5.20 5.68 5.51
N LEU A 89 -4.27 5.12 6.30
CA LEU A 89 -4.41 3.78 6.86
C LEU A 89 -5.60 3.71 7.83
N ASP A 90 -5.78 4.70 8.69
CA ASP A 90 -6.91 4.76 9.62
C ASP A 90 -8.26 4.86 8.87
N ALA A 91 -8.31 5.63 7.79
CA ALA A 91 -9.49 5.69 6.94
C ALA A 91 -9.80 4.33 6.29
N ARG A 92 -8.77 3.62 5.81
CA ARG A 92 -8.89 2.28 5.23
C ARG A 92 -9.38 1.26 6.27
N ILE A 93 -8.83 1.30 7.48
CA ILE A 93 -9.25 0.44 8.59
C ILE A 93 -10.73 0.67 8.91
N ARG A 94 -11.18 1.93 9.07
CA ARG A 94 -12.60 2.24 9.32
C ARG A 94 -13.51 1.70 8.22
N ARG A 95 -13.11 1.84 6.95
CA ARG A 95 -13.86 1.31 5.81
C ARG A 95 -13.97 -0.21 5.85
N LEU A 96 -12.87 -0.91 6.11
CA LEU A 96 -12.87 -2.38 6.21
C LEU A 96 -13.70 -2.87 7.40
N GLN A 97 -13.66 -2.19 8.53
CA GLN A 97 -14.51 -2.50 9.68
C GLN A 97 -16.00 -2.32 9.37
N ALA A 98 -16.37 -1.28 8.61
CA ALA A 98 -17.75 -1.06 8.15
C ALA A 98 -18.21 -2.19 7.22
N LEU A 99 -17.38 -2.60 6.26
CA LEU A 99 -17.68 -3.73 5.37
C LEU A 99 -17.81 -5.04 6.15
N ARG A 100 -16.93 -5.28 7.11
CA ARG A 100 -17.01 -6.46 7.99
C ARG A 100 -18.34 -6.50 8.74
N ARG A 101 -18.80 -5.39 9.31
CA ARG A 101 -20.11 -5.30 9.98
C ARG A 101 -21.26 -5.66 9.02
N THR A 102 -21.22 -5.17 7.79
CA THR A 102 -22.22 -5.49 6.77
C THR A 102 -22.26 -7.00 6.46
N VAL A 103 -21.10 -7.62 6.31
CA VAL A 103 -21.02 -9.07 6.06
C VAL A 103 -21.57 -9.86 7.24
N CYS A 104 -21.20 -9.52 8.47
CA CYS A 104 -21.73 -10.17 9.67
C CYS A 104 -23.26 -10.06 9.76
N GLN A 105 -23.83 -8.88 9.48
CA GLN A 105 -25.29 -8.68 9.46
C GLN A 105 -25.98 -9.55 8.41
N ARG A 106 -25.38 -9.73 7.24
CA ARG A 106 -25.91 -10.63 6.19
C ARG A 106 -25.84 -12.08 6.63
N MET A 107 -24.74 -12.50 7.25
CA MET A 107 -24.62 -13.85 7.81
C MET A 107 -25.71 -14.14 8.85
N ASP A 108 -25.91 -13.21 9.80
CA ASP A 108 -26.96 -13.34 10.83
C ASP A 108 -28.36 -13.40 10.23
N SER A 109 -28.60 -12.62 9.17
CA SER A 109 -29.89 -12.64 8.46
C SER A 109 -30.12 -13.95 7.72
N CYS A 110 -29.10 -14.48 7.06
CA CYS A 110 -29.17 -15.80 6.41
C CYS A 110 -29.44 -16.90 7.44
N GLN A 111 -28.71 -16.90 8.55
CA GLN A 111 -28.87 -17.92 9.59
C GLN A 111 -30.28 -17.88 10.19
N ARG A 112 -30.84 -16.68 10.41
CA ARG A 112 -32.23 -16.54 10.85
C ARG A 112 -33.22 -17.06 9.81
N ALA A 113 -33.03 -16.78 8.53
CA ALA A 113 -33.89 -17.26 7.45
C ALA A 113 -33.90 -18.80 7.37
N TYR A 114 -32.76 -19.45 7.55
CA TYR A 114 -32.67 -20.91 7.56
C TYR A 114 -33.23 -21.56 8.85
N SER A 115 -33.32 -20.81 9.94
CA SER A 115 -33.84 -21.28 11.22
C SER A 115 -35.36 -21.13 11.34
N LEU A 116 -36.02 -20.49 10.37
CA LEU A 116 -37.46 -20.26 10.38
C LEU A 116 -38.20 -21.51 9.84
N PRO A 117 -39.23 -22.02 10.56
CA PRO A 117 -40.04 -23.07 10.03
C PRO A 117 -40.80 -22.57 8.79
N LEU A 118 -40.73 -23.36 7.71
CA LEU A 118 -41.30 -23.01 6.41
C LEU A 118 -42.84 -22.96 6.39
N ASP A 119 -43.50 -23.50 7.40
CA ASP A 119 -44.97 -23.66 7.47
C ASP A 119 -45.66 -22.67 8.42
N THR A 120 -44.95 -21.72 9.02
CA THR A 120 -45.55 -20.78 9.97
C THR A 120 -45.35 -19.31 9.47
N CYS A 121 -46.50 -18.63 9.27
CA CYS A 121 -46.50 -17.18 9.10
C CYS A 121 -46.31 -16.51 10.47
N PHE A 122 -45.23 -15.68 10.59
CA PHE A 122 -45.05 -14.85 11.78
C PHE A 122 -44.70 -13.41 11.37
N VAL A 123 -45.12 -12.48 12.23
CA VAL A 123 -44.84 -11.05 12.05
C VAL A 123 -43.68 -10.70 12.94
N GLN A 124 -42.58 -10.22 12.32
CA GLN A 124 -41.40 -9.73 13.03
C GLN A 124 -41.34 -8.21 12.92
N LYS A 125 -41.33 -7.52 14.05
CA LYS A 125 -41.09 -6.08 14.09
C LYS A 125 -39.61 -5.81 13.99
N PHE A 126 -39.20 -5.01 12.98
CA PHE A 126 -37.85 -4.51 12.87
C PHE A 126 -37.80 -3.04 13.33
N PRO A 127 -36.70 -2.60 13.99
CA PRO A 127 -36.52 -1.17 14.27
C PRO A 127 -36.46 -0.38 12.96
N ALA A 128 -36.94 0.86 12.99
CA ALA A 128 -36.95 1.74 11.83
C ALA A 128 -35.55 1.86 11.23
N ARG A 129 -35.42 1.58 9.93
CA ARG A 129 -34.18 1.70 9.19
C ARG A 129 -34.21 3.01 8.38
N ARG A 130 -33.14 3.81 8.45
CA ARG A 130 -32.97 4.93 7.54
C ARG A 130 -32.59 4.39 6.17
N CYS A 131 -33.44 4.59 5.18
CA CYS A 131 -33.12 4.37 3.77
C CYS A 131 -32.48 5.65 3.23
N HIS A 132 -31.24 5.56 2.76
CA HIS A 132 -30.67 6.60 1.93
C HIS A 132 -31.08 6.30 0.48
N ALA A 133 -31.91 7.17 -0.07
CA ALA A 133 -32.18 7.14 -1.52
C ALA A 133 -30.90 7.57 -2.25
N LEU A 134 -30.44 6.72 -3.16
CA LEU A 134 -29.39 7.08 -4.12
C LEU A 134 -30.05 7.96 -5.17
N HIS A 135 -29.60 9.22 -5.27
CA HIS A 135 -29.89 10.10 -6.39
C HIS A 135 -28.82 9.91 -7.46
#